data_2ee6facb967e6ce1ca3d4f688f0ac288
#
_entry.id   2ee6facb967e6ce1ca3d4f688f0ac288
#
_cell.length_a   1.000
_cell.length_b   1.000
_cell.length_c   1.000
_cell.angle_alpha   90.00
_cell.angle_beta   90.00
_cell.angle_gamma   90.00
#
_symmetry.space_group_name_H-M   'P 1'
#
loop_
_entity.id
_entity.type
_entity.pdbx_description
1 polymer ?
#
loop_
_entity_poly.entity_id
_entity_poly.type
_entity_poly.pdbx_seq_one_letter_code
_entity_poly.pdbx_strand_id
1 'polypeptide(L)'
;MITVPGKKAVVVGIVFRPKDIILVKTEKKSQGNHHLLDYHKHPLPDGAEISSPVYARILNEAITDFCSQDKQYETWCIIPSINVQTKYLAVPRVKDKQLYNAVYWSFKNEMPFDEEKYLFDFDIISHIVENGIQKIETLAYSAPLETLETVKQVFANAAIRLDGVSIVAFGIQNLLRTQFLQPGCESVCTLFIGTDWSRIDIFTQNHLYLSRDIKTGYQSFLHNIEDVISQKDLNQTQLRKLADDFFTHHLIHSKIIDCDQNEHFSKIESVTDRLVKQIARTFEYFVTNSGKKPIQKLYLTGRLCDFEGLIDYLSKKLGIPVEIIDSFSGSVFQDVPELKVKSVSDRYLPAFGISLSDTRHTPNFINTFKDRQAVRQSKMIDRIFAAGIILMMALLSGFIYFQKYQIQNKTMMAENIIIQIEKTGGTPITEEMIIKKNQDLRNYQKQLEKTADHFSGIAAISELCQLTSDNIALSDMVILNSTVDGKLNRSLTAKGYIFENKLLLDATLAGYRETLNSSSLFSNITVLQKTFMVVDEKDVIFFEIKMDINRQQDA
;
A
#
# COMPACT_ATOMS: atom_id res chain seq x y z
N MET A 1 12.60 25.51 -6.39
CA MET A 1 12.27 24.18 -5.82
C MET A 1 11.97 24.38 -4.34
N ILE A 2 10.71 24.43 -3.98
CA ILE A 2 10.31 24.53 -2.57
C ILE A 2 10.35 23.10 -2.04
N THR A 3 11.38 22.76 -1.28
CA THR A 3 11.45 21.51 -0.52
C THR A 3 10.40 21.56 0.57
N VAL A 4 9.27 20.91 0.36
CA VAL A 4 8.31 20.62 1.42
C VAL A 4 9.06 19.75 2.45
N PRO A 5 9.14 20.17 3.74
CA PRO A 5 9.77 19.35 4.78
C PRO A 5 9.07 17.99 4.77
N GLY A 6 9.85 16.92 4.55
CA GLY A 6 9.32 15.56 4.51
C GLY A 6 8.58 15.28 5.81
N LYS A 7 7.30 14.91 5.69
CA LYS A 7 6.47 14.50 6.83
C LYS A 7 7.17 13.31 7.49
N LYS A 8 7.53 13.42 8.76
CA LYS A 8 8.04 12.31 9.56
C LYS A 8 6.93 11.25 9.58
N ALA A 9 7.18 10.10 8.99
CA ALA A 9 6.22 9.01 8.95
C ALA A 9 6.54 8.04 10.09
N VAL A 10 5.65 7.96 11.06
CA VAL A 10 5.69 6.93 12.11
C VAL A 10 5.09 5.66 11.53
N VAL A 11 5.76 4.54 11.74
CA VAL A 11 5.29 3.20 11.32
C VAL A 11 5.22 2.29 12.53
N VAL A 12 4.09 1.62 12.70
CA VAL A 12 3.85 0.64 13.76
C VAL A 12 3.85 -0.75 13.15
N GLY A 13 4.80 -1.57 13.55
CA GLY A 13 4.88 -2.98 13.22
C GLY A 13 4.14 -3.82 14.25
N ILE A 14 3.26 -4.70 13.79
CA ILE A 14 2.34 -5.47 14.62
C ILE A 14 2.53 -6.96 14.35
N VAL A 15 2.71 -7.74 15.41
CA VAL A 15 2.77 -9.19 15.33
C VAL A 15 1.77 -9.82 16.29
N PHE A 16 0.86 -10.60 15.74
CA PHE A 16 -0.09 -11.39 16.51
C PHE A 16 0.53 -12.70 16.97
N ARG A 17 0.46 -12.98 18.26
CA ARG A 17 0.93 -14.21 18.86
C ARG A 17 -0.19 -14.82 19.73
N PRO A 18 -0.15 -16.10 20.05
CA PRO A 18 -1.22 -16.74 20.82
C PRO A 18 -1.50 -16.14 22.19
N LYS A 19 -0.51 -15.52 22.83
CA LYS A 19 -0.62 -14.98 24.19
C LYS A 19 -0.41 -13.47 24.30
N ASP A 20 0.00 -12.83 23.22
CA ASP A 20 0.32 -11.40 23.24
C ASP A 20 0.29 -10.78 21.83
N ILE A 21 0.11 -9.46 21.80
CA ILE A 21 0.33 -8.62 20.62
C ILE A 21 1.66 -7.90 20.85
N ILE A 22 2.57 -8.01 19.88
CA ILE A 22 3.84 -7.27 19.89
C ILE A 22 3.70 -6.06 19.00
N LEU A 23 4.04 -4.90 19.55
CA LEU A 23 4.04 -3.61 18.88
C LEU A 23 5.45 -3.04 18.89
N VAL A 24 5.89 -2.51 17.76
CA VAL A 24 7.14 -1.76 17.64
C VAL A 24 6.87 -0.52 16.79
N LYS A 25 7.32 0.63 17.27
CA LYS A 25 7.14 1.91 16.63
C LYS A 25 8.46 2.50 16.15
N THR A 26 8.55 2.83 14.88
CA THR A 26 9.71 3.49 14.28
C THR A 26 9.34 4.79 13.58
N GLU A 27 10.29 5.71 13.48
CA GLU A 27 10.17 6.96 12.72
C GLU A 27 11.10 6.92 11.53
N LYS A 28 10.57 7.19 10.34
CA LYS A 28 11.35 7.37 9.12
C LYS A 28 11.80 8.82 9.01
N LYS A 29 13.09 9.08 9.14
CA LYS A 29 13.69 10.40 8.92
C LYS A 29 14.03 10.65 7.44
N SER A 30 14.27 11.94 7.11
CA SER A 30 14.85 12.31 5.82
C SER A 30 16.17 11.56 5.61
N GLN A 31 16.40 11.02 4.40
CA GLN A 31 17.55 10.20 3.98
C GLN A 31 17.45 8.69 4.23
N GLY A 32 16.26 8.16 4.53
CA GLY A 32 16.08 6.70 4.65
C GLY A 32 16.51 6.12 6.01
N ASN A 33 17.00 6.94 6.93
CA ASN A 33 17.32 6.51 8.29
C ASN A 33 16.03 6.30 9.09
N HIS A 34 15.95 5.17 9.78
CA HIS A 34 14.87 4.85 10.70
C HIS A 34 15.37 4.91 12.15
N HIS A 35 14.50 5.36 13.06
CA HIS A 35 14.77 5.34 14.49
C HIS A 35 13.67 4.54 15.19
N LEU A 36 14.06 3.68 16.13
CA LEU A 36 13.13 3.06 17.05
C LEU A 36 12.63 4.13 18.02
N LEU A 37 11.32 4.27 18.12
CA LEU A 37 10.69 5.20 19.06
C LEU A 37 10.26 4.48 20.34
N ASP A 38 9.60 3.33 20.17
CA ASP A 38 9.02 2.60 21.28
C ASP A 38 8.73 1.14 20.91
N TYR A 39 8.55 0.29 21.91
CA TYR A 39 8.11 -1.10 21.75
C TYR A 39 7.23 -1.51 22.92
N HIS A 40 6.24 -2.34 22.65
CA HIS A 40 5.29 -2.79 23.66
C HIS A 40 4.86 -4.24 23.44
N LYS A 41 4.58 -4.92 24.57
CA LYS A 41 3.97 -6.24 24.57
C LYS A 41 2.65 -6.16 25.31
N HIS A 42 1.56 -6.34 24.57
CA HIS A 42 0.22 -6.34 25.14
C HIS A 42 -0.26 -7.78 25.36
N PRO A 43 -0.54 -8.21 26.61
CA PRO A 43 -0.98 -9.58 26.88
C PRO A 43 -2.40 -9.83 26.35
N LEU A 44 -2.64 -11.05 25.89
CA LEU A 44 -3.96 -11.52 25.48
C LEU A 44 -4.51 -12.50 26.53
N PRO A 45 -5.83 -12.52 26.75
CA PRO A 45 -6.49 -13.56 27.53
C PRO A 45 -6.23 -14.97 26.94
N ASP A 46 -6.16 -15.97 27.77
CA ASP A 46 -6.02 -17.34 27.30
C ASP A 46 -7.22 -17.74 26.42
N GLY A 47 -6.91 -18.33 25.24
CA GLY A 47 -7.93 -18.73 24.27
C GLY A 47 -8.52 -17.59 23.44
N ALA A 48 -7.95 -16.39 23.45
CA ALA A 48 -8.41 -15.30 22.61
C ALA A 48 -8.23 -15.63 21.12
N GLU A 49 -9.33 -15.84 20.42
CA GLU A 49 -9.33 -16.05 18.96
C GLU A 49 -9.22 -14.72 18.23
N ILE A 50 -8.39 -14.68 17.18
CA ILE A 50 -8.14 -13.47 16.39
C ILE A 50 -9.41 -12.92 15.72
N SER A 51 -10.37 -13.78 15.40
CA SER A 51 -11.66 -13.41 14.81
C SER A 51 -12.67 -12.82 15.81
N SER A 52 -12.37 -12.89 17.12
CA SER A 52 -13.33 -12.49 18.15
C SER A 52 -13.45 -10.97 18.30
N PRO A 53 -14.65 -10.44 18.65
CA PRO A 53 -14.83 -9.01 18.95
C PRO A 53 -13.97 -8.52 20.14
N VAL A 54 -13.66 -9.44 21.07
CA VAL A 54 -12.77 -9.15 22.20
C VAL A 54 -11.37 -8.84 21.72
N TYR A 55 -10.88 -9.61 20.74
CA TYR A 55 -9.56 -9.37 20.16
C TYR A 55 -9.47 -8.00 19.48
N ALA A 56 -10.49 -7.65 18.69
CA ALA A 56 -10.56 -6.34 18.02
C ALA A 56 -10.56 -5.16 19.02
N ARG A 57 -11.27 -5.31 20.14
CA ARG A 57 -11.26 -4.30 21.21
C ARG A 57 -9.88 -4.17 21.85
N ILE A 58 -9.24 -5.29 22.19
CA ILE A 58 -7.90 -5.29 22.78
C ILE A 58 -6.88 -4.67 21.80
N LEU A 59 -6.99 -4.99 20.51
CA LEU A 59 -6.13 -4.39 19.49
C LEU A 59 -6.33 -2.87 19.40
N ASN A 60 -7.58 -2.41 19.47
CA ASN A 60 -7.88 -0.97 19.48
C ASN A 60 -7.25 -0.29 20.69
N GLU A 61 -7.47 -0.81 21.90
CA GLU A 61 -6.89 -0.29 23.14
C GLU A 61 -5.36 -0.25 23.05
N ALA A 62 -4.73 -1.37 22.69
CA ALA A 62 -3.28 -1.48 22.60
C ALA A 62 -2.65 -0.46 21.62
N ILE A 63 -3.24 -0.28 20.43
CA ILE A 63 -2.71 0.64 19.43
C ILE A 63 -3.02 2.09 19.79
N THR A 64 -4.21 2.38 20.30
CA THR A 64 -4.60 3.73 20.69
C THR A 64 -3.70 4.25 21.82
N ASP A 65 -3.45 3.43 22.83
CA ASP A 65 -2.54 3.77 23.93
C ASP A 65 -1.11 3.95 23.44
N PHE A 66 -0.63 3.01 22.63
CA PHE A 66 0.73 3.03 22.09
C PHE A 66 1.00 4.21 21.14
N CYS A 67 -0.01 4.68 20.41
CA CYS A 67 0.08 5.78 19.46
C CYS A 67 -0.56 7.08 19.96
N SER A 68 -0.87 7.20 21.25
CA SER A 68 -1.60 8.34 21.84
C SER A 68 -0.99 9.70 21.55
N GLN A 69 0.32 9.78 21.35
CA GLN A 69 1.05 11.02 21.01
C GLN A 69 1.25 11.25 19.52
N ASP A 70 0.92 10.27 18.68
CA ASP A 70 1.19 10.30 17.25
C ASP A 70 -0.05 10.75 16.47
N LYS A 71 0.00 11.91 15.83
CA LYS A 71 -1.13 12.44 15.02
C LYS A 71 -1.38 11.65 13.75
N GLN A 72 -0.36 11.00 13.18
CA GLN A 72 -0.43 10.21 11.97
C GLN A 72 0.59 9.09 12.03
N TYR A 73 0.15 7.87 11.81
CA TYR A 73 1.01 6.68 11.74
C TYR A 73 0.48 5.71 10.67
N GLU A 74 1.36 4.86 10.18
CA GLU A 74 1.02 3.73 9.31
C GLU A 74 1.09 2.44 10.12
N THR A 75 0.15 1.53 9.91
CA THR A 75 0.14 0.23 10.57
C THR A 75 0.49 -0.89 9.60
N TRP A 76 1.44 -1.70 9.98
CA TRP A 76 1.87 -2.87 9.25
C TRP A 76 1.78 -4.11 10.11
N CYS A 77 1.19 -5.18 9.58
CA CYS A 77 0.99 -6.42 10.29
C CYS A 77 1.72 -7.58 9.61
N ILE A 78 2.19 -8.53 10.40
CA ILE A 78 2.76 -9.79 9.92
C ILE A 78 1.69 -10.89 10.03
N ILE A 79 1.53 -11.65 8.93
CA ILE A 79 0.79 -12.91 8.92
C ILE A 79 1.75 -14.10 9.06
N PRO A 80 1.25 -15.27 9.53
CA PRO A 80 2.03 -16.49 9.52
C PRO A 80 2.52 -16.83 8.12
N SER A 81 3.81 -17.15 7.99
CA SER A 81 4.43 -17.48 6.71
C SER A 81 4.07 -18.87 6.19
N ILE A 82 3.41 -19.68 7.00
CA ILE A 82 2.95 -21.02 6.58
C ILE A 82 1.97 -20.88 5.41
N ASN A 83 2.17 -21.68 4.39
CA ASN A 83 1.40 -21.64 3.13
C ASN A 83 1.63 -20.36 2.28
N VAL A 84 2.53 -19.45 2.66
CA VAL A 84 2.98 -18.38 1.78
C VAL A 84 4.10 -18.92 0.90
N GLN A 85 3.85 -18.98 -0.40
CA GLN A 85 4.84 -19.42 -1.38
C GLN A 85 5.56 -18.20 -1.95
N THR A 86 6.86 -18.31 -2.14
CA THR A 86 7.67 -17.25 -2.77
C THR A 86 8.58 -17.86 -3.83
N LYS A 87 8.76 -17.17 -4.95
CA LYS A 87 9.64 -17.63 -6.02
C LYS A 87 10.31 -16.44 -6.72
N TYR A 88 11.60 -16.55 -6.88
CA TYR A 88 12.37 -15.64 -7.71
C TYR A 88 12.27 -16.08 -9.18
N LEU A 89 11.85 -15.17 -10.06
CA LEU A 89 11.61 -15.44 -11.47
C LEU A 89 12.29 -14.41 -12.35
N ALA A 90 12.88 -14.86 -13.45
CA ALA A 90 13.39 -14.00 -14.50
C ALA A 90 12.50 -14.14 -15.75
N VAL A 91 11.65 -13.16 -16.01
CA VAL A 91 10.74 -13.16 -17.16
C VAL A 91 11.28 -12.28 -18.29
N PRO A 92 11.04 -12.60 -19.57
CA PRO A 92 11.40 -11.72 -20.68
C PRO A 92 10.79 -10.31 -20.49
N ARG A 93 11.52 -9.28 -20.93
CA ARG A 93 11.01 -7.92 -20.89
C ARG A 93 9.79 -7.78 -21.82
N VAL A 94 8.65 -7.48 -21.24
CA VAL A 94 7.38 -7.25 -21.93
C VAL A 94 6.86 -5.84 -21.62
N LYS A 95 5.79 -5.40 -22.32
CA LYS A 95 5.12 -4.13 -21.99
C LYS A 95 4.50 -4.20 -20.59
N ASP A 96 4.49 -3.08 -19.86
CA ASP A 96 3.99 -3.01 -18.47
C ASP A 96 2.60 -3.64 -18.29
N LYS A 97 1.71 -3.49 -19.27
CA LYS A 97 0.37 -4.11 -19.23
C LYS A 97 0.38 -5.64 -19.30
N GLN A 98 1.44 -6.24 -19.82
CA GLN A 98 1.59 -7.68 -20.00
C GLN A 98 2.44 -8.31 -18.89
N LEU A 99 3.15 -7.50 -18.11
CA LEU A 99 4.09 -7.97 -17.10
C LEU A 99 3.40 -8.82 -16.04
N TYR A 100 2.24 -8.37 -15.55
CA TYR A 100 1.48 -9.15 -14.57
C TYR A 100 1.21 -10.57 -15.08
N ASN A 101 0.70 -10.70 -16.28
CA ASN A 101 0.35 -12.01 -16.85
C ASN A 101 1.61 -12.88 -17.10
N ALA A 102 2.71 -12.28 -17.55
CA ALA A 102 3.95 -13.00 -17.77
C ALA A 102 4.51 -13.60 -16.46
N VAL A 103 4.53 -12.80 -15.38
CA VAL A 103 4.99 -13.26 -14.07
C VAL A 103 4.01 -14.28 -13.47
N TYR A 104 2.71 -14.01 -13.58
CA TYR A 104 1.65 -14.88 -13.07
C TYR A 104 1.75 -16.30 -13.66
N TRP A 105 1.80 -16.42 -14.98
CA TRP A 105 1.89 -17.73 -15.64
C TRP A 105 3.21 -18.44 -15.36
N SER A 106 4.32 -17.69 -15.29
CA SER A 106 5.61 -18.27 -14.92
C SER A 106 5.58 -18.81 -13.50
N PHE A 107 4.98 -18.08 -12.56
CA PHE A 107 4.84 -18.52 -11.17
C PHE A 107 3.92 -19.73 -11.06
N LYS A 108 2.74 -19.67 -11.68
CA LYS A 108 1.73 -20.75 -11.60
C LYS A 108 2.22 -22.08 -12.19
N ASN A 109 3.08 -22.02 -13.21
CA ASN A 109 3.67 -23.21 -13.80
C ASN A 109 4.69 -23.90 -12.87
N GLU A 110 5.44 -23.12 -12.08
CA GLU A 110 6.43 -23.66 -11.16
C GLU A 110 5.85 -23.98 -9.77
N MET A 111 4.88 -23.20 -9.33
CA MET A 111 4.22 -23.29 -8.03
C MET A 111 2.69 -23.21 -8.22
N PRO A 112 2.03 -24.33 -8.59
CA PRO A 112 0.58 -24.35 -8.78
C PRO A 112 -0.16 -23.97 -7.49
N PHE A 113 -1.15 -23.09 -7.61
CA PHE A 113 -2.02 -22.67 -6.51
C PHE A 113 -3.46 -22.47 -6.99
N ASP A 114 -4.39 -22.54 -6.05
CA ASP A 114 -5.81 -22.31 -6.26
C ASP A 114 -6.10 -20.80 -6.20
N GLU A 115 -6.54 -20.21 -7.31
CA GLU A 115 -6.80 -18.77 -7.44
C GLU A 115 -7.95 -18.27 -6.56
N GLU A 116 -8.87 -19.14 -6.20
CA GLU A 116 -10.00 -18.81 -5.32
C GLU A 116 -9.57 -18.73 -3.85
N LYS A 117 -8.45 -19.38 -3.50
CA LYS A 117 -7.95 -19.47 -2.12
C LYS A 117 -6.70 -18.66 -1.85
N TYR A 118 -5.98 -18.27 -2.90
CA TYR A 118 -4.70 -17.58 -2.75
C TYR A 118 -4.66 -16.28 -3.53
N LEU A 119 -4.20 -15.24 -2.88
CA LEU A 119 -3.76 -14.01 -3.53
C LEU A 119 -2.43 -14.27 -4.22
N PHE A 120 -2.26 -13.75 -5.42
CA PHE A 120 -0.98 -13.68 -6.12
C PHE A 120 -0.54 -12.23 -6.29
N ASP A 121 0.74 -11.95 -6.02
CA ASP A 121 1.36 -10.66 -6.34
C ASP A 121 2.87 -10.84 -6.57
N PHE A 122 3.55 -9.77 -7.00
CA PHE A 122 4.99 -9.76 -7.21
C PHE A 122 5.57 -8.35 -7.10
N ASP A 123 6.87 -8.30 -6.85
CA ASP A 123 7.67 -7.08 -6.92
C ASP A 123 8.81 -7.22 -7.95
N ILE A 124 9.11 -6.12 -8.63
CA ILE A 124 10.23 -6.04 -9.57
C ILE A 124 11.50 -5.79 -8.77
N ILE A 125 12.49 -6.69 -8.92
CA ILE A 125 13.78 -6.58 -8.25
C ILE A 125 14.77 -5.82 -9.11
N SER A 126 14.98 -6.27 -10.36
CA SER A 126 15.95 -5.67 -11.25
C SER A 126 15.64 -5.91 -12.72
N HIS A 127 16.36 -5.20 -13.58
CA HIS A 127 16.39 -5.44 -15.02
C HIS A 127 17.76 -5.95 -15.39
N ILE A 128 17.82 -7.11 -16.01
CA ILE A 128 19.07 -7.78 -16.40
C ILE A 128 19.11 -8.07 -17.89
N VAL A 129 20.32 -8.33 -18.39
CA VAL A 129 20.53 -8.86 -19.73
C VAL A 129 21.22 -10.22 -19.57
N GLU A 130 20.54 -11.27 -20.00
CA GLU A 130 21.06 -12.63 -19.96
C GLU A 130 21.05 -13.21 -21.38
N ASN A 131 22.20 -13.68 -21.86
CA ASN A 131 22.39 -14.19 -23.22
C ASN A 131 21.88 -13.23 -24.31
N GLY A 132 22.07 -11.92 -24.13
CA GLY A 132 21.59 -10.88 -25.06
C GLY A 132 20.09 -10.58 -24.98
N ILE A 133 19.33 -11.27 -24.15
CA ILE A 133 17.89 -11.07 -23.95
C ILE A 133 17.66 -10.21 -22.70
N GLN A 134 16.88 -9.13 -22.85
CA GLN A 134 16.47 -8.32 -21.71
C GLN A 134 15.42 -9.09 -20.89
N LYS A 135 15.68 -9.25 -19.60
CA LYS A 135 14.78 -9.88 -18.65
C LYS A 135 14.49 -8.96 -17.47
N ILE A 136 13.37 -9.21 -16.81
CA ILE A 136 12.97 -8.56 -15.57
C ILE A 136 13.02 -9.63 -14.48
N GLU A 137 13.83 -9.37 -13.46
CA GLU A 137 13.86 -10.20 -12.26
C GLU A 137 12.74 -9.77 -11.32
N THR A 138 11.96 -10.71 -10.88
CA THR A 138 10.81 -10.48 -9.99
C THR A 138 10.83 -11.46 -8.84
N LEU A 139 10.38 -11.01 -7.67
CA LEU A 139 9.99 -11.88 -6.57
C LEU A 139 8.47 -12.01 -6.59
N ALA A 140 8.00 -13.18 -7.01
CA ALA A 140 6.59 -13.51 -7.03
C ALA A 140 6.20 -14.28 -5.76
N TYR A 141 4.98 -14.06 -5.28
CA TYR A 141 4.49 -14.69 -4.06
C TYR A 141 2.98 -14.92 -4.08
N SER A 142 2.55 -15.94 -3.34
CA SER A 142 1.14 -16.20 -3.09
C SER A 142 0.87 -16.40 -1.59
N ALA A 143 -0.28 -15.90 -1.12
CA ALA A 143 -0.68 -15.96 0.28
C ALA A 143 -2.16 -16.39 0.41
N PRO A 144 -2.54 -17.13 1.47
CA PRO A 144 -3.92 -17.54 1.68
C PRO A 144 -4.86 -16.34 1.85
N LEU A 145 -5.93 -16.28 1.04
CA LEU A 145 -6.94 -15.21 1.12
C LEU A 145 -7.66 -15.19 2.46
N GLU A 146 -8.01 -16.36 3.00
CA GLU A 146 -8.67 -16.49 4.31
C GLU A 146 -7.88 -15.79 5.42
N THR A 147 -6.56 -16.00 5.47
CA THR A 147 -5.70 -15.36 6.47
C THR A 147 -5.69 -13.84 6.29
N LEU A 148 -5.64 -13.37 5.04
CA LEU A 148 -5.64 -11.94 4.73
C LEU A 148 -6.97 -11.28 5.11
N GLU A 149 -8.09 -11.92 4.78
CA GLU A 149 -9.42 -11.41 5.12
C GLU A 149 -9.66 -11.40 6.64
N THR A 150 -9.21 -12.44 7.37
CA THR A 150 -9.27 -12.45 8.83
C THR A 150 -8.54 -11.25 9.42
N VAL A 151 -7.33 -10.98 8.98
CA VAL A 151 -6.56 -9.82 9.46
C VAL A 151 -7.25 -8.51 9.10
N LYS A 152 -7.73 -8.34 7.87
CA LYS A 152 -8.48 -7.13 7.45
C LYS A 152 -9.72 -6.91 8.34
N GLN A 153 -10.47 -7.97 8.63
CA GLN A 153 -11.66 -7.87 9.49
C GLN A 153 -11.32 -7.45 10.91
N VAL A 154 -10.25 -8.01 11.49
CA VAL A 154 -9.81 -7.62 12.84
C VAL A 154 -9.49 -6.13 12.91
N PHE A 155 -8.75 -5.59 11.95
CA PHE A 155 -8.44 -4.17 11.91
C PHE A 155 -9.67 -3.30 11.65
N ALA A 156 -10.58 -3.74 10.77
CA ALA A 156 -11.84 -3.05 10.52
C ALA A 156 -12.72 -3.01 11.77
N ASN A 157 -12.87 -4.15 12.47
CA ASN A 157 -13.63 -4.25 13.72
C ASN A 157 -12.98 -3.44 14.86
N ALA A 158 -11.66 -3.31 14.85
CA ALA A 158 -10.92 -2.45 15.76
C ALA A 158 -10.98 -0.96 15.39
N ALA A 159 -11.59 -0.59 14.26
CA ALA A 159 -11.59 0.76 13.70
C ALA A 159 -10.17 1.35 13.53
N ILE A 160 -9.19 0.50 13.21
CA ILE A 160 -7.80 0.89 12.96
C ILE A 160 -7.51 0.73 11.46
N ARG A 161 -6.91 1.74 10.88
CA ARG A 161 -6.45 1.66 9.50
C ARG A 161 -5.31 0.65 9.36
N LEU A 162 -5.41 -0.25 8.40
CA LEU A 162 -4.35 -1.18 8.03
C LEU A 162 -3.70 -0.71 6.73
N ASP A 163 -2.41 -0.36 6.78
CA ASP A 163 -1.67 0.15 5.62
C ASP A 163 -0.87 -0.94 4.90
N GLY A 164 -0.52 -2.03 5.61
CA GLY A 164 0.17 -3.13 5.00
C GLY A 164 0.10 -4.44 5.77
N VAL A 165 0.13 -5.54 5.01
CA VAL A 165 0.25 -6.91 5.50
C VAL A 165 1.41 -7.58 4.79
N SER A 166 2.26 -8.26 5.54
CA SER A 166 3.47 -8.89 5.02
C SER A 166 3.84 -10.15 5.82
N ILE A 167 5.05 -10.67 5.62
CA ILE A 167 5.59 -11.82 6.36
C ILE A 167 6.93 -11.50 7.00
N VAL A 168 7.37 -12.35 7.93
CA VAL A 168 8.64 -12.18 8.66
C VAL A 168 9.84 -12.03 7.70
N ALA A 169 9.90 -12.82 6.63
CA ALA A 169 11.00 -12.76 5.66
C ALA A 169 11.16 -11.37 5.03
N PHE A 170 10.05 -10.68 4.73
CA PHE A 170 10.09 -9.31 4.21
C PHE A 170 10.42 -8.28 5.30
N GLY A 171 10.09 -8.57 6.56
CA GLY A 171 10.59 -7.80 7.69
C GLY A 171 12.12 -7.88 7.82
N ILE A 172 12.69 -9.09 7.67
CA ILE A 172 14.15 -9.28 7.66
C ILE A 172 14.78 -8.59 6.43
N GLN A 173 14.15 -8.67 5.26
CA GLN A 173 14.58 -7.91 4.08
C GLN A 173 14.64 -6.41 4.36
N ASN A 174 13.69 -5.86 5.13
CA ASN A 174 13.73 -4.45 5.54
C ASN A 174 14.94 -4.14 6.43
N LEU A 175 15.29 -5.04 7.38
CA LEU A 175 16.50 -4.87 8.20
C LEU A 175 17.77 -4.82 7.35
N LEU A 176 17.89 -5.68 6.35
CA LEU A 176 19.00 -5.69 5.40
C LEU A 176 19.03 -4.41 4.56
N ARG A 177 17.89 -4.01 4.02
CA ARG A 177 17.76 -2.81 3.17
C ARG A 177 18.05 -1.52 3.92
N THR A 178 17.62 -1.42 5.17
CA THR A 178 17.82 -0.23 6.01
C THR A 178 19.16 -0.25 6.77
N GLN A 179 19.97 -1.28 6.53
CA GLN A 179 21.29 -1.47 7.14
C GLN A 179 21.27 -1.65 8.66
N PHE A 180 20.14 -1.99 9.26
CA PHE A 180 20.10 -2.44 10.65
C PHE A 180 20.74 -3.82 10.81
N LEU A 181 20.65 -4.67 9.80
CA LEU A 181 21.40 -5.92 9.69
C LEU A 181 22.42 -5.79 8.57
N GLN A 182 23.69 -5.82 8.93
CA GLN A 182 24.82 -5.69 7.99
C GLN A 182 25.66 -6.98 8.03
N PRO A 183 25.32 -7.97 7.21
CA PRO A 183 26.01 -9.26 7.21
C PRO A 183 27.46 -9.19 6.74
N GLY A 184 27.85 -8.14 6.01
CA GLY A 184 29.18 -7.99 5.43
C GLY A 184 29.45 -8.92 4.26
N CYS A 185 28.43 -9.58 3.69
CA CYS A 185 28.51 -10.55 2.61
C CYS A 185 27.30 -10.45 1.70
N GLU A 186 27.40 -11.03 0.49
CA GLU A 186 26.39 -10.89 -0.56
C GLU A 186 25.18 -11.80 -0.36
N SER A 187 25.44 -13.06 0.07
CA SER A 187 24.40 -14.07 0.26
C SER A 187 24.34 -14.51 1.71
N VAL A 188 23.18 -14.33 2.33
CA VAL A 188 22.92 -14.70 3.72
C VAL A 188 21.66 -15.55 3.82
N CYS A 189 21.62 -16.36 4.86
CA CYS A 189 20.47 -17.18 5.20
C CYS A 189 19.95 -16.80 6.59
N THR A 190 18.62 -16.79 6.78
CA THR A 190 18.01 -16.84 8.11
C THR A 190 17.32 -18.17 8.30
N LEU A 191 17.50 -18.76 9.46
CA LEU A 191 16.82 -19.95 9.93
C LEU A 191 15.94 -19.58 11.12
N PHE A 192 14.64 -19.55 10.88
CA PHE A 192 13.65 -19.43 11.95
C PHE A 192 13.25 -20.81 12.44
N ILE A 193 13.39 -21.09 13.74
CA ILE A 193 12.93 -22.32 14.36
C ILE A 193 11.66 -22.03 15.16
N GLY A 194 10.52 -22.41 14.61
CA GLY A 194 9.21 -22.31 15.25
C GLY A 194 8.90 -23.49 16.17
N THR A 195 7.64 -23.61 16.58
CA THR A 195 7.19 -24.72 17.44
C THR A 195 7.20 -26.06 16.70
N ASP A 196 6.53 -26.12 15.56
CA ASP A 196 6.28 -27.38 14.81
C ASP A 196 7.04 -27.45 13.48
N TRP A 197 7.52 -26.31 13.00
CA TRP A 197 8.19 -26.16 11.73
C TRP A 197 9.31 -25.12 11.82
N SER A 198 10.25 -25.17 10.88
CA SER A 198 11.29 -24.17 10.71
C SER A 198 11.23 -23.59 9.30
N ARG A 199 11.78 -22.41 9.11
CA ARG A 199 11.83 -21.75 7.81
C ARG A 199 13.23 -21.27 7.49
N ILE A 200 13.64 -21.54 6.27
CA ILE A 200 14.88 -21.02 5.68
C ILE A 200 14.51 -19.91 4.71
N ASP A 201 15.05 -18.72 4.93
CA ASP A 201 14.96 -17.61 4.00
C ASP A 201 16.37 -17.23 3.55
N ILE A 202 16.60 -17.25 2.24
CA ILE A 202 17.91 -16.90 1.63
C ILE A 202 17.75 -15.53 0.99
N PHE A 203 18.67 -14.63 1.35
CA PHE A 203 18.73 -13.27 0.82
C PHE A 203 20.02 -13.10 0.02
N THR A 204 19.92 -12.41 -1.11
CA THR A 204 21.06 -11.99 -1.91
C THR A 204 20.87 -10.53 -2.32
N GLN A 205 21.92 -9.72 -2.19
CA GLN A 205 21.86 -8.27 -2.46
C GLN A 205 20.70 -7.57 -1.73
N ASN A 206 20.46 -7.98 -0.48
CA ASN A 206 19.39 -7.48 0.40
C ASN A 206 17.95 -7.77 -0.07
N HIS A 207 17.74 -8.69 -1.01
CA HIS A 207 16.42 -9.15 -1.46
C HIS A 207 16.23 -10.63 -1.15
N LEU A 208 15.00 -11.01 -0.77
CA LEU A 208 14.63 -12.41 -0.60
C LEU A 208 14.72 -13.10 -1.96
N TYR A 209 15.44 -14.21 -2.00
CA TYR A 209 15.62 -15.03 -3.19
C TYR A 209 14.83 -16.34 -3.10
N LEU A 210 14.93 -17.00 -1.96
CA LEU A 210 14.31 -18.31 -1.72
C LEU A 210 13.77 -18.36 -0.30
N SER A 211 12.58 -18.92 -0.15
CA SER A 211 12.00 -19.25 1.15
C SER A 211 11.49 -20.68 1.14
N ARG A 212 11.80 -21.45 2.18
CA ARG A 212 11.44 -22.86 2.27
C ARG A 212 11.08 -23.26 3.70
N ASP A 213 9.93 -23.91 3.83
CA ASP A 213 9.51 -24.51 5.11
C ASP A 213 10.14 -25.90 5.29
N ILE A 214 10.56 -26.19 6.53
CA ILE A 214 11.07 -27.48 6.98
C ILE A 214 10.13 -28.01 8.06
N LYS A 215 9.66 -29.25 7.89
CA LYS A 215 8.80 -29.94 8.87
C LYS A 215 9.59 -30.45 10.09
N THR A 216 10.39 -29.60 10.67
CA THR A 216 11.14 -29.85 11.90
C THR A 216 11.15 -28.56 12.71
N GLY A 217 10.53 -28.55 13.84
CA GLY A 217 10.48 -27.41 14.76
C GLY A 217 10.95 -27.80 16.15
N TYR A 218 10.81 -26.87 17.09
CA TYR A 218 11.18 -27.06 18.48
C TYR A 218 10.56 -28.30 19.13
N GLN A 219 9.28 -28.59 18.83
CA GLN A 219 8.61 -29.81 19.34
C GLN A 219 9.30 -31.10 18.87
N SER A 220 9.88 -31.11 17.67
CA SER A 220 10.63 -32.28 17.20
C SER A 220 11.86 -32.57 18.05
N PHE A 221 12.50 -31.54 18.59
CA PHE A 221 13.60 -31.67 19.54
C PHE A 221 13.10 -32.12 20.91
N LEU A 222 12.04 -31.49 21.42
CA LEU A 222 11.46 -31.82 22.72
C LEU A 222 10.95 -33.27 22.76
N HIS A 223 10.20 -33.70 21.74
CA HIS A 223 9.65 -35.06 21.70
C HIS A 223 10.76 -36.12 21.73
N ASN A 224 11.85 -35.91 21.00
CA ASN A 224 12.99 -36.83 21.07
C ASN A 224 13.71 -36.77 22.43
N ILE A 225 13.66 -35.66 23.14
CA ILE A 225 14.16 -35.54 24.51
C ILE A 225 13.21 -36.20 25.50
N GLU A 226 11.89 -36.03 25.35
CA GLU A 226 10.86 -36.65 26.18
C GLU A 226 10.84 -38.18 26.06
N ASP A 227 10.98 -38.74 24.86
CA ASP A 227 11.13 -40.17 24.64
C ASP A 227 12.34 -40.76 25.36
N VAL A 228 13.35 -39.90 25.55
CA VAL A 228 14.57 -40.22 26.28
C VAL A 228 14.39 -40.16 27.81
N ILE A 229 13.49 -39.29 28.26
CA ILE A 229 13.33 -38.94 29.70
C ILE A 229 12.03 -39.53 30.25
N SER A 230 11.27 -40.30 29.47
CA SER A 230 9.98 -40.86 29.88
C SER A 230 9.98 -41.67 31.22
N GLN A 231 11.11 -41.68 31.92
CA GLN A 231 11.24 -42.22 33.28
C GLN A 231 11.30 -41.14 34.38
N LYS A 232 11.20 -39.85 34.08
CA LYS A 232 11.26 -38.75 35.08
C LYS A 232 10.31 -37.63 34.71
N ASP A 233 9.40 -37.24 35.63
CA ASP A 233 8.52 -36.07 35.57
C ASP A 233 9.35 -34.75 35.55
N LEU A 234 9.85 -34.34 34.39
CA LEU A 234 10.58 -33.09 34.21
C LEU A 234 9.67 -31.97 33.72
N ASN A 235 9.76 -30.80 34.33
CA ASN A 235 9.05 -29.63 33.85
C ASN A 235 9.77 -28.98 32.64
N GLN A 236 9.07 -28.10 31.91
CA GLN A 236 9.61 -27.46 30.70
C GLN A 236 10.95 -26.73 30.92
N THR A 237 11.19 -26.20 32.13
CA THR A 237 12.43 -25.52 32.46
C THR A 237 13.60 -26.50 32.60
N GLN A 238 13.36 -27.68 33.15
CA GLN A 238 14.35 -28.74 33.27
C GLN A 238 14.67 -29.37 31.92
N LEU A 239 13.65 -29.56 31.06
CA LEU A 239 13.82 -30.01 29.67
C LEU A 239 14.66 -29.01 28.86
N ARG A 240 14.41 -27.72 29.05
CA ARG A 240 15.20 -26.66 28.39
C ARG A 240 16.67 -26.70 28.84
N LYS A 241 16.92 -26.83 30.13
CA LYS A 241 18.26 -26.92 30.66
C LYS A 241 19.00 -28.17 30.13
N LEU A 242 18.32 -29.29 30.05
CA LEU A 242 18.89 -30.54 29.53
C LEU A 242 19.26 -30.42 28.04
N ALA A 243 18.42 -29.76 27.24
CA ALA A 243 18.73 -29.49 25.84
C ALA A 243 19.93 -28.56 25.68
N ASP A 244 20.05 -27.55 26.55
CA ASP A 244 21.19 -26.64 26.55
C ASP A 244 22.49 -27.37 26.96
N ASP A 245 22.43 -28.19 28.02
CA ASP A 245 23.52 -29.06 28.43
C ASP A 245 23.94 -30.01 27.30
N PHE A 246 22.97 -30.58 26.55
CA PHE A 246 23.27 -31.43 25.40
C PHE A 246 24.08 -30.70 24.32
N PHE A 247 23.61 -29.57 23.85
CA PHE A 247 24.31 -28.81 22.81
C PHE A 247 25.68 -28.31 23.29
N THR A 248 25.81 -27.95 24.53
CA THR A 248 27.06 -27.48 25.16
C THR A 248 28.08 -28.62 25.30
N HIS A 249 27.65 -29.78 25.82
CA HIS A 249 28.55 -30.91 26.05
C HIS A 249 28.99 -31.63 24.78
N HIS A 250 28.15 -31.71 23.75
CA HIS A 250 28.52 -32.37 22.51
C HIS A 250 29.64 -31.66 21.73
N LEU A 251 29.79 -30.35 21.98
CA LEU A 251 30.89 -29.54 21.41
C LEU A 251 32.20 -29.67 22.17
N ILE A 252 32.14 -29.84 23.49
CA ILE A 252 33.31 -29.84 24.34
C ILE A 252 33.93 -31.24 24.44
N HIS A 253 33.11 -32.31 24.33
CA HIS A 253 33.54 -33.67 24.67
C HIS A 253 33.18 -34.71 23.61
N SER A 254 33.74 -34.60 22.41
CA SER A 254 33.69 -35.70 21.41
C SER A 254 34.47 -36.97 21.81
N LYS A 255 35.00 -37.08 23.05
CA LYS A 255 35.85 -38.18 23.50
C LYS A 255 35.56 -38.82 24.86
N ILE A 256 34.64 -38.29 25.67
CA ILE A 256 34.40 -38.84 27.01
C ILE A 256 32.92 -38.77 27.35
N ILE A 257 32.13 -39.79 27.02
CA ILE A 257 30.80 -39.97 27.60
C ILE A 257 30.53 -41.45 27.84
N ASP A 258 30.11 -41.78 29.08
CA ASP A 258 29.77 -43.07 29.59
C ASP A 258 28.57 -43.71 28.83
N CYS A 259 28.56 -45.02 28.70
CA CYS A 259 27.72 -45.76 27.75
C CYS A 259 26.17 -45.57 27.88
N ASP A 260 25.64 -45.16 29.01
CA ASP A 260 24.20 -45.01 29.24
C ASP A 260 23.60 -43.69 28.69
N GLN A 261 24.40 -42.70 28.40
CA GLN A 261 23.96 -41.43 27.78
C GLN A 261 23.99 -41.44 26.26
N ASN A 262 24.67 -42.38 25.63
CA ASN A 262 24.90 -42.41 24.20
C ASN A 262 23.61 -42.58 23.36
N GLU A 263 22.62 -43.34 23.84
CA GLU A 263 21.35 -43.53 23.10
C GLU A 263 20.53 -42.24 23.03
N HIS A 264 20.55 -41.47 24.09
CA HIS A 264 19.84 -40.20 24.22
C HIS A 264 20.44 -39.15 23.29
N PHE A 265 21.75 -39.04 23.33
CA PHE A 265 22.49 -38.11 22.45
C PHE A 265 22.30 -38.46 20.96
N SER A 266 22.28 -39.76 20.62
CA SER A 266 22.07 -40.17 19.22
C SER A 266 20.70 -39.77 18.67
N LYS A 267 19.64 -39.75 19.48
CA LYS A 267 18.30 -39.34 19.06
C LYS A 267 18.23 -37.82 18.77
N ILE A 268 18.78 -36.98 19.65
CA ILE A 268 18.83 -35.52 19.43
C ILE A 268 19.74 -35.18 18.26
N GLU A 269 20.91 -35.86 18.15
CA GLU A 269 21.81 -35.71 17.01
C GLU A 269 21.11 -36.04 15.71
N SER A 270 20.28 -37.11 15.68
CA SER A 270 19.55 -37.51 14.49
C SER A 270 18.58 -36.42 13.99
N VAL A 271 17.88 -35.73 14.91
CA VAL A 271 16.97 -34.61 14.57
C VAL A 271 17.76 -33.41 14.08
N THR A 272 18.86 -33.09 14.78
CA THR A 272 19.72 -31.97 14.41
C THR A 272 20.40 -32.22 13.06
N ASP A 273 20.93 -33.42 12.82
CA ASP A 273 21.53 -33.82 11.54
C ASP A 273 20.50 -33.80 10.41
N ARG A 274 19.24 -34.20 10.68
CA ARG A 274 18.17 -34.08 9.70
C ARG A 274 17.91 -32.61 9.33
N LEU A 275 17.89 -31.71 10.30
CA LEU A 275 17.77 -30.27 10.07
C LEU A 275 18.97 -29.75 9.26
N VAL A 276 20.20 -30.10 9.65
CA VAL A 276 21.43 -29.74 8.92
C VAL A 276 21.37 -30.22 7.47
N LYS A 277 20.99 -31.48 7.23
CA LYS A 277 20.85 -32.02 5.88
C LYS A 277 19.82 -31.26 5.03
N GLN A 278 18.71 -30.83 5.64
CA GLN A 278 17.70 -30.01 4.93
C GLN A 278 18.24 -28.61 4.59
N ILE A 279 18.99 -28.00 5.52
CA ILE A 279 19.65 -26.71 5.28
C ILE A 279 20.70 -26.87 4.15
N ALA A 280 21.58 -27.84 4.24
CA ALA A 280 22.62 -28.09 3.25
C ALA A 280 22.03 -28.32 1.85
N ARG A 281 21.00 -29.15 1.73
CA ARG A 281 20.28 -29.36 0.45
C ARG A 281 19.66 -28.07 -0.10
N THR A 282 19.20 -27.20 0.78
CA THR A 282 18.64 -25.90 0.35
C THR A 282 19.74 -24.97 -0.15
N PHE A 283 20.90 -25.01 0.48
CA PHE A 283 22.10 -24.27 0.02
C PHE A 283 22.61 -24.77 -1.33
N GLU A 284 22.72 -26.09 -1.51
CA GLU A 284 23.09 -26.71 -2.78
C GLU A 284 22.09 -26.33 -3.90
N TYR A 285 20.80 -26.44 -3.62
CA TYR A 285 19.74 -26.02 -4.55
C TYR A 285 19.90 -24.54 -4.94
N PHE A 286 20.14 -23.67 -3.96
CA PHE A 286 20.33 -22.25 -4.21
C PHE A 286 21.53 -22.01 -5.14
N VAL A 287 22.70 -22.56 -4.83
CA VAL A 287 23.92 -22.37 -5.64
C VAL A 287 23.73 -22.90 -7.05
N THR A 288 23.18 -24.11 -7.20
CA THR A 288 22.99 -24.76 -8.50
C THR A 288 22.02 -24.00 -9.41
N ASN A 289 20.93 -23.44 -8.84
CA ASN A 289 19.86 -22.83 -9.64
C ASN A 289 19.98 -21.32 -9.78
N SER A 290 20.74 -20.65 -8.91
CA SER A 290 20.81 -19.18 -8.94
C SER A 290 22.00 -18.64 -9.71
N GLY A 291 23.08 -19.41 -9.82
CA GLY A 291 24.38 -18.90 -10.28
C GLY A 291 24.96 -17.80 -9.35
N LYS A 292 24.39 -17.59 -8.18
CA LYS A 292 24.84 -16.61 -7.18
C LYS A 292 25.94 -17.18 -6.30
N LYS A 293 26.61 -16.33 -5.52
CA LYS A 293 27.61 -16.78 -4.56
C LYS A 293 27.00 -17.68 -3.48
N PRO A 294 27.73 -18.69 -3.00
CA PRO A 294 27.24 -19.55 -1.94
C PRO A 294 26.90 -18.76 -0.69
N ILE A 295 26.07 -19.35 0.16
CA ILE A 295 25.70 -18.74 1.44
C ILE A 295 26.95 -18.60 2.31
N GLN A 296 27.17 -17.40 2.80
CA GLN A 296 28.38 -17.04 3.53
C GLN A 296 28.14 -16.89 5.05
N LYS A 297 26.88 -16.70 5.45
CA LYS A 297 26.49 -16.54 6.85
C LYS A 297 25.07 -17.02 7.05
N LEU A 298 24.81 -17.64 8.22
CA LEU A 298 23.47 -18.02 8.66
C LEU A 298 23.11 -17.26 9.94
N TYR A 299 21.92 -16.69 9.96
CA TYR A 299 21.34 -16.10 11.17
C TYR A 299 20.26 -17.00 11.74
N LEU A 300 20.40 -17.37 13.01
CA LEU A 300 19.42 -18.16 13.74
C LEU A 300 18.44 -17.25 14.47
N THR A 301 17.15 -17.56 14.38
CA THR A 301 16.06 -16.87 15.08
C THR A 301 15.02 -17.88 15.58
N GLY A 302 14.17 -17.47 16.50
CA GLY A 302 13.10 -18.31 17.03
C GLY A 302 13.43 -18.98 18.35
N ARG A 303 12.82 -20.16 18.60
CA ARG A 303 12.81 -20.75 19.94
C ARG A 303 14.13 -21.30 20.45
N LEU A 304 15.05 -21.62 19.56
CA LEU A 304 16.34 -22.24 19.90
C LEU A 304 17.53 -21.26 19.80
N CYS A 305 17.30 -19.98 19.56
CA CYS A 305 18.38 -18.99 19.45
C CYS A 305 19.13 -18.75 20.78
N ASP A 306 18.53 -19.09 21.92
CA ASP A 306 19.17 -18.97 23.23
C ASP A 306 20.19 -20.12 23.54
N PHE A 307 20.29 -21.12 22.66
CA PHE A 307 21.18 -22.28 22.85
C PHE A 307 22.50 -22.05 22.13
N GLU A 308 23.51 -21.60 22.86
CA GLU A 308 24.85 -21.33 22.28
C GLU A 308 25.48 -22.58 21.64
N GLY A 309 25.31 -23.74 22.25
CA GLY A 309 25.79 -25.02 21.73
C GLY A 309 25.19 -25.39 20.38
N LEU A 310 23.94 -25.02 20.08
CA LEU A 310 23.32 -25.24 18.77
C LEU A 310 23.99 -24.36 17.71
N ILE A 311 24.31 -23.13 18.03
CA ILE A 311 24.96 -22.19 17.12
C ILE A 311 26.31 -22.75 16.67
N ASP A 312 27.14 -23.17 17.61
CA ASP A 312 28.45 -23.75 17.33
C ASP A 312 28.33 -25.07 16.56
N TYR A 313 27.35 -25.92 16.91
CA TYR A 313 27.08 -27.16 16.20
C TYR A 313 26.71 -26.91 14.73
N LEU A 314 25.76 -26.01 14.48
CA LEU A 314 25.35 -25.63 13.12
C LEU A 314 26.51 -25.02 12.34
N SER A 315 27.31 -24.14 12.97
CA SER A 315 28.46 -23.51 12.33
C SER A 315 29.50 -24.55 11.90
N LYS A 316 29.80 -25.52 12.77
CA LYS A 316 30.76 -26.61 12.47
C LYS A 316 30.24 -27.54 11.37
N LYS A 317 28.96 -27.92 11.39
CA LYS A 317 28.37 -28.86 10.43
C LYS A 317 28.13 -28.22 9.05
N LEU A 318 27.77 -26.94 9.01
CA LEU A 318 27.52 -26.21 7.75
C LEU A 318 28.78 -25.57 7.17
N GLY A 319 29.85 -25.43 7.95
CA GLY A 319 31.11 -24.81 7.52
C GLY A 319 31.01 -23.30 7.27
N ILE A 320 30.02 -22.63 7.85
CA ILE A 320 29.80 -21.19 7.75
C ILE A 320 29.51 -20.58 9.13
N PRO A 321 29.80 -19.28 9.33
CA PRO A 321 29.42 -18.58 10.56
C PRO A 321 27.90 -18.63 10.79
N VAL A 322 27.52 -19.01 12.02
CA VAL A 322 26.13 -18.95 12.48
C VAL A 322 26.04 -17.95 13.62
N GLU A 323 25.14 -17.01 13.51
CA GLU A 323 24.96 -15.93 14.51
C GLU A 323 23.48 -15.75 14.82
N ILE A 324 23.17 -15.16 15.97
CA ILE A 324 21.82 -14.66 16.26
C ILE A 324 21.69 -13.26 15.65
N ILE A 325 20.52 -12.91 15.16
CA ILE A 325 20.27 -11.54 14.71
C ILE A 325 20.27 -10.62 15.93
N ASP A 326 21.32 -9.87 16.09
CA ASP A 326 21.38 -8.79 17.07
C ASP A 326 20.99 -7.46 16.42
N SER A 327 19.68 -7.28 16.25
CA SER A 327 19.13 -6.08 15.61
C SER A 327 19.19 -4.84 16.50
N PHE A 328 19.55 -5.02 17.79
CA PHE A 328 19.47 -3.98 18.80
C PHE A 328 20.84 -3.58 19.39
N SER A 329 21.94 -4.17 18.92
CA SER A 329 23.30 -3.85 19.41
C SER A 329 23.93 -2.61 18.77
N GLY A 330 23.32 -2.03 17.73
CA GLY A 330 23.86 -0.86 17.04
C GLY A 330 23.72 0.44 17.83
N SER A 331 24.49 1.46 17.44
CA SER A 331 24.50 2.79 18.05
C SER A 331 23.13 3.50 18.13
N VAL A 332 22.13 2.98 17.42
CA VAL A 332 20.76 3.51 17.36
C VAL A 332 19.94 3.18 18.61
N PHE A 333 20.38 2.19 19.41
CA PHE A 333 19.63 1.66 20.57
C PHE A 333 20.34 1.90 21.91
N GLN A 334 21.31 2.81 21.96
CA GLN A 334 22.08 3.10 23.18
C GLN A 334 21.21 3.54 24.36
N ASP A 335 20.03 4.09 24.07
CA ASP A 335 19.12 4.67 25.06
C ASP A 335 18.07 3.67 25.60
N VAL A 336 18.08 2.39 25.18
CA VAL A 336 17.09 1.39 25.60
C VAL A 336 17.77 0.17 26.24
N PRO A 337 18.09 0.22 27.54
CA PRO A 337 18.88 -0.82 28.25
C PRO A 337 18.22 -2.21 28.23
N GLU A 338 16.89 -2.28 28.23
CA GLU A 338 16.14 -3.54 28.34
C GLU A 338 16.23 -4.41 27.09
N LEU A 339 16.46 -3.83 25.91
CA LEU A 339 16.60 -4.57 24.65
C LEU A 339 17.99 -5.21 24.47
N LYS A 340 18.93 -4.96 25.38
CA LYS A 340 20.27 -5.59 25.35
C LYS A 340 20.25 -7.07 25.73
N VAL A 341 19.11 -7.59 26.21
CA VAL A 341 18.97 -9.01 26.54
C VAL A 341 18.61 -9.77 25.26
N LYS A 342 19.49 -10.66 24.80
CA LYS A 342 19.34 -11.45 23.55
C LYS A 342 17.95 -12.11 23.40
N SER A 343 17.40 -12.67 24.48
CA SER A 343 16.08 -13.32 24.47
C SER A 343 14.89 -12.36 24.30
N VAL A 344 15.08 -11.08 24.64
CA VAL A 344 14.07 -10.03 24.47
C VAL A 344 14.12 -9.52 23.04
N SER A 345 15.32 -9.34 22.49
CA SER A 345 15.57 -8.87 21.15
C SER A 345 14.90 -9.73 20.08
N ASP A 346 15.07 -11.06 20.12
CA ASP A 346 14.48 -11.99 19.15
C ASP A 346 12.94 -11.94 19.13
N ARG A 347 12.31 -11.68 20.28
CA ARG A 347 10.85 -11.58 20.39
C ARG A 347 10.26 -10.42 19.61
N TYR A 348 10.97 -9.28 19.57
CA TYR A 348 10.52 -8.05 18.90
C TYR A 348 11.02 -7.94 17.46
N LEU A 349 11.97 -8.78 17.05
CA LEU A 349 12.60 -8.75 15.74
C LEU A 349 11.58 -8.73 14.56
N PRO A 350 10.55 -9.58 14.53
CA PRO A 350 9.58 -9.53 13.44
C PRO A 350 8.80 -8.22 13.39
N ALA A 351 8.35 -7.70 14.55
CA ALA A 351 7.63 -6.44 14.65
C ALA A 351 8.54 -5.25 14.29
N PHE A 352 9.80 -5.29 14.69
CA PHE A 352 10.78 -4.29 14.32
C PHE A 352 11.06 -4.30 12.82
N GLY A 353 11.33 -5.46 12.22
CA GLY A 353 11.56 -5.57 10.78
C GLY A 353 10.39 -5.05 9.95
N ILE A 354 9.14 -5.29 10.39
CA ILE A 354 7.97 -4.79 9.67
C ILE A 354 7.65 -3.32 9.96
N SER A 355 8.06 -2.78 11.11
CA SER A 355 7.95 -1.33 11.36
C SER A 355 8.86 -0.49 10.48
N LEU A 356 9.88 -1.11 9.83
CA LEU A 356 10.74 -0.47 8.84
C LEU A 356 10.14 -0.50 7.43
N SER A 357 8.88 -0.86 7.28
CA SER A 357 8.21 -1.00 6.00
C SER A 357 8.07 0.32 5.26
N ASP A 358 8.11 0.19 3.95
CA ASP A 358 7.89 1.28 3.00
C ASP A 358 7.01 0.73 1.87
N THR A 359 5.93 1.42 1.56
CA THR A 359 4.97 1.02 0.52
C THR A 359 5.60 0.84 -0.88
N ARG A 360 6.84 1.32 -1.08
CA ARG A 360 7.58 1.19 -2.34
C ARG A 360 8.49 -0.03 -2.41
N HIS A 361 8.95 -0.53 -1.25
CA HIS A 361 10.02 -1.53 -1.18
C HIS A 361 9.63 -2.78 -0.41
N THR A 362 8.59 -2.72 0.41
CA THR A 362 8.13 -3.88 1.18
C THR A 362 6.95 -4.52 0.47
N PRO A 363 7.02 -5.81 0.11
CA PRO A 363 5.89 -6.54 -0.43
C PRO A 363 4.68 -6.44 0.48
N ASN A 364 3.53 -6.10 -0.10
CA ASN A 364 2.31 -5.81 0.65
C ASN A 364 1.12 -6.57 0.07
N PHE A 365 0.60 -7.53 0.81
CA PHE A 365 -0.50 -8.39 0.38
C PHE A 365 -1.88 -7.71 0.28
N ILE A 366 -2.00 -6.47 0.77
CA ILE A 366 -3.26 -5.70 0.66
C ILE A 366 -3.16 -4.52 -0.30
N ASN A 367 -2.00 -4.32 -0.92
CA ASN A 367 -1.78 -3.28 -1.93
C ASN A 367 -0.96 -3.90 -3.08
N THR A 368 -1.64 -4.68 -3.89
CA THR A 368 -1.04 -5.50 -4.94
C THR A 368 -0.47 -4.68 -6.10
N PHE A 369 0.30 -5.32 -6.97
CA PHE A 369 0.81 -4.71 -8.20
C PHE A 369 -0.33 -4.12 -9.06
N LYS A 370 -1.47 -4.83 -9.15
CA LYS A 370 -2.66 -4.34 -9.86
C LYS A 370 -3.20 -3.07 -9.24
N ASP A 371 -3.32 -3.03 -7.91
CA ASP A 371 -3.80 -1.84 -7.19
C ASP A 371 -2.85 -0.67 -7.38
N ARG A 372 -1.55 -0.91 -7.23
CA ARG A 372 -0.50 0.10 -7.48
C ARG A 372 -0.54 0.61 -8.92
N GLN A 373 -0.79 -0.26 -9.89
CA GLN A 373 -0.91 0.11 -11.31
C GLN A 373 -2.17 0.94 -11.56
N ALA A 374 -3.32 0.55 -10.99
CA ALA A 374 -4.57 1.30 -11.09
C ALA A 374 -4.42 2.72 -10.53
N VAL A 375 -3.84 2.86 -9.34
CA VAL A 375 -3.55 4.17 -8.72
C VAL A 375 -2.58 5.02 -9.57
N ARG A 376 -1.57 4.41 -10.21
CA ARG A 376 -0.66 5.14 -11.11
C ARG A 376 -1.39 5.64 -12.35
N GLN A 377 -2.27 4.82 -12.92
CA GLN A 377 -3.08 5.21 -14.08
C GLN A 377 -4.06 6.35 -13.73
N SER A 378 -4.76 6.27 -12.61
CA SER A 378 -5.62 7.33 -12.10
C SER A 378 -4.84 8.64 -11.94
N LYS A 379 -3.72 8.64 -11.22
CA LYS A 379 -2.87 9.83 -11.05
C LYS A 379 -2.34 10.40 -12.37
N MET A 380 -2.09 9.58 -13.37
CA MET A 380 -1.68 10.03 -14.71
C MET A 380 -2.84 10.73 -15.42
N ILE A 381 -4.04 10.19 -15.33
CA ILE A 381 -5.27 10.79 -15.86
C ILE A 381 -5.51 12.14 -15.17
N ASP A 382 -5.45 12.19 -13.84
CA ASP A 382 -5.62 13.43 -13.06
C ASP A 382 -4.62 14.52 -13.48
N ARG A 383 -3.35 14.15 -13.74
CA ARG A 383 -2.33 15.08 -14.23
C ARG A 383 -2.64 15.60 -15.63
N ILE A 384 -3.13 14.74 -16.53
CA ILE A 384 -3.53 15.13 -17.87
C ILE A 384 -4.72 16.11 -17.81
N PHE A 385 -5.71 15.81 -16.96
CA PHE A 385 -6.84 16.70 -16.71
C PHE A 385 -6.40 18.05 -16.16
N ALA A 386 -5.53 18.06 -15.14
CA ALA A 386 -4.98 19.28 -14.56
C ALA A 386 -4.21 20.12 -15.59
N ALA A 387 -3.37 19.47 -16.42
CA ALA A 387 -2.66 20.14 -17.50
C ALA A 387 -3.62 20.71 -18.57
N GLY A 388 -4.70 19.98 -18.88
CA GLY A 388 -5.76 20.44 -19.79
C GLY A 388 -6.47 21.70 -19.27
N ILE A 389 -6.80 21.72 -17.97
CA ILE A 389 -7.41 22.88 -17.31
C ILE A 389 -6.47 24.08 -17.32
N ILE A 390 -5.17 23.89 -17.02
CA ILE A 390 -4.18 24.97 -17.08
C ILE A 390 -4.03 25.52 -18.49
N LEU A 391 -3.99 24.66 -19.50
CA LEU A 391 -3.91 25.06 -20.90
C LEU A 391 -5.16 25.88 -21.30
N MET A 392 -6.34 25.42 -20.91
CA MET A 392 -7.60 26.11 -21.17
C MET A 392 -7.64 27.50 -20.52
N MET A 393 -7.18 27.62 -19.27
CA MET A 393 -7.07 28.91 -18.59
C MET A 393 -6.08 29.85 -19.29
N ALA A 394 -4.95 29.32 -19.78
CA ALA A 394 -3.97 30.10 -20.52
C ALA A 394 -4.55 30.61 -21.86
N LEU A 395 -5.31 29.79 -22.58
CA LEU A 395 -5.98 30.17 -23.82
C LEU A 395 -7.07 31.23 -23.58
N LEU A 396 -7.86 31.09 -22.52
CA LEU A 396 -8.86 32.09 -22.12
C LEU A 396 -8.20 33.44 -21.75
N SER A 397 -7.10 33.39 -20.99
CA SER A 397 -6.34 34.59 -20.62
C SER A 397 -5.74 35.29 -21.87
N GLY A 398 -5.19 34.52 -22.80
CA GLY A 398 -4.69 35.01 -24.08
C GLY A 398 -5.80 35.64 -24.92
N PHE A 399 -7.00 35.02 -24.95
CA PHE A 399 -8.14 35.56 -25.66
C PHE A 399 -8.64 36.88 -25.06
N ILE A 400 -8.72 36.96 -23.73
CA ILE A 400 -9.08 38.19 -23.02
C ILE A 400 -8.06 39.30 -23.30
N TYR A 401 -6.76 38.97 -23.28
CA TYR A 401 -5.71 39.93 -23.61
C TYR A 401 -5.79 40.42 -25.06
N PHE A 402 -6.04 39.51 -26.00
CA PHE A 402 -6.25 39.84 -27.39
C PHE A 402 -7.48 40.74 -27.61
N GLN A 403 -8.57 40.48 -26.94
CA GLN A 403 -9.76 41.33 -26.94
C GLN A 403 -9.47 42.74 -26.42
N LYS A 404 -8.75 42.80 -25.30
CA LYS A 404 -8.33 44.08 -24.69
C LYS A 404 -7.43 44.90 -25.63
N TYR A 405 -6.50 44.23 -26.30
CA TYR A 405 -5.63 44.88 -27.32
C TYR A 405 -6.43 45.40 -28.52
N GLN A 406 -7.41 44.64 -29.01
CA GLN A 406 -8.32 45.06 -30.08
C GLN A 406 -9.16 46.27 -29.69
N ILE A 407 -9.65 46.31 -28.45
CA ILE A 407 -10.43 47.45 -27.92
C ILE A 407 -9.55 48.68 -27.85
N GLN A 408 -8.32 48.57 -27.33
CA GLN A 408 -7.39 49.71 -27.26
C GLN A 408 -7.08 50.29 -28.63
N ASN A 409 -6.81 49.46 -29.63
CA ASN A 409 -6.57 49.90 -30.99
C ASN A 409 -7.79 50.63 -31.59
N LYS A 410 -9.01 50.13 -31.35
CA LYS A 410 -10.23 50.79 -31.82
C LYS A 410 -10.50 52.09 -31.09
N THR A 411 -10.16 52.21 -29.80
CA THR A 411 -10.30 53.44 -29.04
C THR A 411 -9.31 54.52 -29.56
N MET A 412 -8.05 54.17 -29.81
CA MET A 412 -7.09 55.06 -30.41
C MET A 412 -7.48 55.52 -31.83
N MET A 413 -8.08 54.62 -32.65
CA MET A 413 -8.61 55.05 -33.94
C MET A 413 -9.79 56.00 -33.80
N ALA A 414 -10.68 55.75 -32.84
CA ALA A 414 -11.81 56.64 -32.56
C ALA A 414 -11.36 58.02 -32.08
N GLU A 415 -10.38 58.10 -31.17
CA GLU A 415 -9.77 59.36 -30.71
C GLU A 415 -9.12 60.13 -31.87
N ASN A 416 -8.38 59.44 -32.76
CA ASN A 416 -7.78 60.05 -33.92
C ASN A 416 -8.84 60.62 -34.90
N ILE A 417 -9.95 59.94 -35.05
CA ILE A 417 -11.07 60.43 -35.88
C ILE A 417 -11.75 61.64 -35.24
N ILE A 418 -11.91 61.66 -33.91
CA ILE A 418 -12.47 62.78 -33.16
C ILE A 418 -11.55 64.02 -33.31
N ILE A 419 -10.23 63.86 -33.18
CA ILE A 419 -9.23 64.93 -33.38
C ILE A 419 -9.27 65.44 -34.85
N GLN A 420 -9.49 64.58 -35.83
CA GLN A 420 -9.65 64.99 -37.22
C GLN A 420 -10.95 65.78 -37.49
N ILE A 421 -12.05 65.41 -36.84
CA ILE A 421 -13.33 66.11 -36.91
C ILE A 421 -13.23 67.51 -36.23
N GLU A 422 -12.56 67.60 -35.09
CA GLU A 422 -12.28 68.90 -34.42
C GLU A 422 -11.41 69.84 -35.29
N LYS A 423 -10.44 69.32 -36.00
CA LYS A 423 -9.58 70.09 -36.90
C LYS A 423 -10.26 70.56 -38.20
N THR A 424 -11.34 69.92 -38.59
CA THR A 424 -12.08 70.21 -39.82
C THR A 424 -13.27 71.13 -39.66
N GLY A 425 -13.45 71.75 -38.47
CA GLY A 425 -14.52 72.74 -38.21
C GLY A 425 -15.93 72.14 -38.40
N GLY A 426 -16.49 71.67 -37.31
CA GLY A 426 -17.70 70.86 -37.12
C GLY A 426 -18.78 71.03 -38.14
N THR A 427 -19.10 69.93 -38.82
CA THR A 427 -20.38 69.76 -39.53
C THR A 427 -21.45 69.42 -38.48
N PRO A 428 -22.68 69.99 -38.58
CA PRO A 428 -23.74 69.73 -37.62
C PRO A 428 -24.10 68.22 -37.64
N ILE A 429 -24.23 67.64 -36.47
CA ILE A 429 -24.66 66.27 -36.29
C ILE A 429 -26.06 66.13 -36.88
N THR A 430 -26.21 65.46 -37.99
CA THR A 430 -27.51 65.21 -38.62
C THR A 430 -28.28 64.13 -37.88
N GLU A 431 -29.60 64.26 -37.88
CA GLU A 431 -30.50 63.30 -37.24
C GLU A 431 -30.23 61.84 -37.68
N GLU A 432 -29.82 61.63 -38.95
CA GLU A 432 -29.41 60.34 -39.50
C GLU A 432 -28.18 59.71 -38.79
N MET A 433 -27.23 60.55 -38.37
CA MET A 433 -26.04 60.08 -37.64
C MET A 433 -26.38 59.60 -36.21
N ILE A 434 -27.36 60.25 -35.59
CA ILE A 434 -27.87 59.83 -34.26
C ILE A 434 -28.65 58.49 -34.37
N ILE A 435 -29.46 58.36 -35.42
CA ILE A 435 -30.22 57.13 -35.66
C ILE A 435 -29.27 55.94 -35.97
N LYS A 436 -28.26 56.15 -36.79
CA LYS A 436 -27.25 55.11 -37.09
C LYS A 436 -26.47 54.68 -35.84
N LYS A 437 -26.08 55.63 -35.03
CA LYS A 437 -25.34 55.33 -33.79
C LYS A 437 -26.22 54.63 -32.75
N ASN A 438 -27.49 54.96 -32.69
CA ASN A 438 -28.48 54.24 -31.87
C ASN A 438 -28.74 52.81 -32.38
N GLN A 439 -28.72 52.59 -33.69
CA GLN A 439 -28.82 51.24 -34.27
C GLN A 439 -27.56 50.41 -33.99
N ASP A 440 -26.38 51.01 -34.07
CA ASP A 440 -25.12 50.32 -33.76
C ASP A 440 -25.03 49.97 -32.27
N LEU A 441 -25.50 50.84 -31.39
CA LEU A 441 -25.58 50.58 -29.97
C LEU A 441 -26.57 49.45 -29.63
N ARG A 442 -27.74 49.42 -30.28
CA ARG A 442 -28.69 48.31 -30.14
C ARG A 442 -28.17 46.98 -30.68
N ASN A 443 -27.42 47.01 -31.79
CA ASN A 443 -26.76 45.83 -32.32
C ASN A 443 -25.67 45.30 -31.39
N TYR A 444 -24.90 46.22 -30.76
CA TYR A 444 -23.90 45.90 -29.78
C TYR A 444 -24.51 45.32 -28.51
N GLN A 445 -25.63 45.88 -28.00
CA GLN A 445 -26.38 45.27 -26.91
C GLN A 445 -26.86 43.85 -27.22
N LYS A 446 -27.42 43.64 -28.41
CA LYS A 446 -27.83 42.30 -28.85
C LYS A 446 -26.66 41.31 -28.98
N GLN A 447 -25.48 41.78 -29.34
CA GLN A 447 -24.27 40.93 -29.35
C GLN A 447 -23.83 40.58 -27.96
N LEU A 448 -23.84 41.54 -27.03
CA LEU A 448 -23.55 41.32 -25.60
C LEU A 448 -24.52 40.33 -24.97
N GLU A 449 -25.84 40.46 -25.24
CA GLU A 449 -26.86 39.51 -24.79
C GLU A 449 -26.62 38.10 -25.30
N LYS A 450 -26.28 37.95 -26.62
CA LYS A 450 -25.93 36.64 -27.22
C LYS A 450 -24.67 36.04 -26.56
N THR A 451 -23.70 36.87 -26.25
CA THR A 451 -22.46 36.41 -25.60
C THR A 451 -22.73 36.01 -24.13
N ALA A 452 -23.50 36.79 -23.38
CA ALA A 452 -23.93 36.45 -22.03
C ALA A 452 -24.73 35.13 -21.99
N ASP A 453 -25.61 34.95 -22.98
CA ASP A 453 -26.37 33.69 -23.14
C ASP A 453 -25.46 32.49 -23.40
N HIS A 454 -24.33 32.66 -24.06
CA HIS A 454 -23.37 31.58 -24.31
C HIS A 454 -22.69 31.09 -23.02
N PHE A 455 -22.38 32.00 -22.10
CA PHE A 455 -21.73 31.68 -20.83
C PHE A 455 -22.68 31.08 -19.78
N SER A 456 -23.98 31.27 -19.87
CA SER A 456 -24.93 30.70 -18.91
C SER A 456 -24.92 29.17 -18.89
N GLY A 457 -24.65 28.51 -20.02
CA GLY A 457 -24.50 27.07 -20.12
C GLY A 457 -23.26 26.56 -19.37
N ILE A 458 -22.14 27.29 -19.51
CA ILE A 458 -20.88 26.95 -18.83
C ILE A 458 -21.04 27.15 -17.30
N ALA A 459 -21.72 28.21 -16.89
CA ALA A 459 -22.01 28.47 -15.50
C ALA A 459 -22.87 27.35 -14.88
N ALA A 460 -23.88 26.89 -15.61
CA ALA A 460 -24.74 25.80 -15.14
C ALA A 460 -23.98 24.46 -15.00
N ILE A 461 -23.08 24.16 -15.94
CA ILE A 461 -22.22 22.97 -15.84
C ILE A 461 -21.27 23.08 -14.62
N SER A 462 -20.63 24.24 -14.47
CA SER A 462 -19.72 24.48 -13.34
C SER A 462 -20.42 24.33 -11.99
N GLU A 463 -21.62 24.90 -11.86
CA GLU A 463 -22.43 24.79 -10.66
C GLU A 463 -22.86 23.35 -10.37
N LEU A 464 -23.31 22.63 -11.41
CA LEU A 464 -23.68 21.23 -11.28
C LEU A 464 -22.49 20.39 -10.77
N CYS A 465 -21.30 20.61 -11.33
CA CYS A 465 -20.10 19.91 -10.88
C CYS A 465 -19.72 20.23 -9.42
N GLN A 466 -19.91 21.47 -8.99
CA GLN A 466 -19.64 21.88 -7.60
C GLN A 466 -20.64 21.26 -6.60
N LEU A 467 -21.88 21.09 -7.01
CA LEU A 467 -22.94 20.50 -6.19
C LEU A 467 -22.95 18.98 -6.19
N THR A 468 -22.12 18.35 -7.02
CA THR A 468 -22.01 16.88 -7.13
C THR A 468 -21.01 16.37 -6.11
N SER A 469 -21.45 15.51 -5.19
CA SER A 469 -20.61 14.89 -4.16
C SER A 469 -19.76 13.74 -4.70
N ASP A 470 -18.71 13.37 -3.97
CA ASP A 470 -17.70 12.37 -4.40
C ASP A 470 -18.25 10.95 -4.66
N ASN A 471 -19.41 10.64 -4.10
CA ASN A 471 -20.10 9.37 -4.30
C ASN A 471 -21.04 9.37 -5.53
N ILE A 472 -21.07 10.44 -6.31
CA ILE A 472 -21.87 10.58 -7.53
C ILE A 472 -20.96 10.84 -8.72
N ALA A 473 -21.05 9.99 -9.73
CA ALA A 473 -20.32 10.16 -10.98
C ALA A 473 -21.27 10.55 -12.11
N LEU A 474 -21.09 11.73 -12.66
CA LEU A 474 -21.84 12.17 -13.84
C LEU A 474 -21.22 11.54 -15.10
N SER A 475 -22.06 10.92 -15.93
CA SER A 475 -21.61 10.22 -17.15
C SER A 475 -21.92 11.00 -18.43
N ASP A 476 -22.99 11.78 -18.44
CA ASP A 476 -23.43 12.53 -19.60
C ASP A 476 -24.18 13.79 -19.17
N MET A 477 -24.01 14.88 -19.90
CA MET A 477 -24.71 16.15 -19.66
C MET A 477 -25.11 16.77 -21.00
N VAL A 478 -26.37 17.04 -21.15
CA VAL A 478 -26.93 17.63 -22.37
C VAL A 478 -27.71 18.90 -22.05
N ILE A 479 -27.31 20.00 -22.65
CA ILE A 479 -28.08 21.25 -22.59
C ILE A 479 -28.93 21.37 -23.84
N LEU A 480 -30.25 21.43 -23.66
CA LEU A 480 -31.21 21.63 -24.74
C LEU A 480 -31.76 23.04 -24.66
N ASN A 481 -31.78 23.68 -25.80
CA ASN A 481 -32.44 24.98 -25.99
C ASN A 481 -33.79 24.74 -26.66
N SER A 482 -34.86 25.17 -26.01
CA SER A 482 -36.22 25.15 -26.58
C SER A 482 -36.80 26.55 -26.56
N THR A 483 -37.60 26.88 -27.56
CA THR A 483 -38.29 28.17 -27.59
C THR A 483 -39.75 27.92 -27.27
N VAL A 484 -40.22 28.42 -26.13
CA VAL A 484 -41.64 28.36 -25.72
C VAL A 484 -42.15 29.80 -25.59
N ASP A 485 -43.20 30.14 -26.28
CA ASP A 485 -43.81 31.48 -26.29
C ASP A 485 -42.83 32.63 -26.61
N GLY A 486 -41.87 32.36 -27.54
CA GLY A 486 -40.88 33.35 -27.95
C GLY A 486 -39.75 33.59 -26.97
N LYS A 487 -39.77 32.92 -25.78
CA LYS A 487 -38.68 32.93 -24.80
C LYS A 487 -37.81 31.68 -24.97
N LEU A 488 -36.53 31.89 -24.98
CA LEU A 488 -35.54 30.78 -25.01
C LEU A 488 -35.54 30.12 -23.62
N ASN A 489 -36.02 28.89 -23.56
CA ASN A 489 -35.96 28.08 -22.34
C ASN A 489 -34.80 27.07 -22.47
N ARG A 490 -33.95 27.01 -21.48
CA ARG A 490 -32.80 26.09 -21.43
C ARG A 490 -33.01 25.05 -20.37
N SER A 491 -32.89 23.80 -20.75
CA SER A 491 -32.90 22.70 -19.79
C SER A 491 -31.60 21.93 -19.87
N LEU A 492 -31.08 21.55 -18.71
CA LEU A 492 -29.93 20.67 -18.55
C LEU A 492 -30.43 19.29 -18.15
N THR A 493 -30.02 18.28 -18.88
CA THR A 493 -30.23 16.88 -18.50
C THR A 493 -28.89 16.28 -18.12
N ALA A 494 -28.79 15.74 -16.91
CA ALA A 494 -27.60 15.10 -16.39
C ALA A 494 -27.88 13.62 -16.13
N LYS A 495 -26.97 12.74 -16.56
CA LYS A 495 -27.01 11.31 -16.27
C LYS A 495 -25.79 10.95 -15.42
N GLY A 496 -25.97 9.98 -14.55
CA GLY A 496 -24.87 9.57 -13.68
C GLY A 496 -25.18 8.31 -12.89
N TYR A 497 -24.21 7.97 -12.07
CA TYR A 497 -24.25 6.81 -11.19
C TYR A 497 -24.00 7.24 -9.75
N ILE A 498 -24.73 6.65 -8.82
CA ILE A 498 -24.52 6.82 -7.39
C ILE A 498 -23.89 5.55 -6.85
N PHE A 499 -22.76 5.72 -6.18
CA PHE A 499 -21.99 4.66 -5.56
C PHE A 499 -22.13 4.80 -4.04
N GLU A 500 -22.99 3.99 -3.45
CA GLU A 500 -23.27 4.05 -2.01
C GLU A 500 -23.72 2.66 -1.52
N ASN A 501 -23.85 2.49 -0.21
CA ASN A 501 -24.43 1.27 0.34
C ASN A 501 -25.88 1.11 -0.15
N LYS A 502 -26.26 -0.12 -0.54
CA LYS A 502 -27.58 -0.45 -1.11
C LYS A 502 -28.77 0.17 -0.39
N LEU A 503 -28.71 0.26 0.95
CA LEU A 503 -29.77 0.83 1.77
C LEU A 503 -29.84 2.38 1.72
N LEU A 504 -28.75 3.03 1.31
CA LEU A 504 -28.64 4.49 1.29
C LEU A 504 -28.74 5.09 -0.11
N LEU A 505 -28.67 4.29 -1.15
CA LEU A 505 -28.69 4.73 -2.55
C LEU A 505 -29.86 5.67 -2.87
N ASP A 506 -31.06 5.34 -2.39
CA ASP A 506 -32.26 6.17 -2.60
C ASP A 506 -32.23 7.47 -1.82
N ALA A 507 -31.75 7.43 -0.59
CA ALA A 507 -31.61 8.60 0.24
C ALA A 507 -30.57 9.57 -0.34
N THR A 508 -29.48 9.04 -0.89
CA THR A 508 -28.44 9.84 -1.56
C THR A 508 -28.98 10.52 -2.82
N LEU A 509 -29.78 9.82 -3.65
CA LEU A 509 -30.41 10.44 -4.82
C LEU A 509 -31.38 11.55 -4.42
N ALA A 510 -32.17 11.32 -3.38
CA ALA A 510 -33.11 12.34 -2.85
C ALA A 510 -32.34 13.55 -2.30
N GLY A 511 -31.29 13.34 -1.54
CA GLY A 511 -30.41 14.39 -1.03
C GLY A 511 -29.74 15.20 -2.15
N TYR A 512 -29.26 14.51 -3.19
CA TYR A 512 -28.66 15.18 -4.34
C TYR A 512 -29.67 16.09 -5.06
N ARG A 513 -30.92 15.62 -5.25
CA ARG A 513 -31.99 16.45 -5.82
C ARG A 513 -32.27 17.69 -4.97
N GLU A 514 -32.23 17.55 -3.64
CA GLU A 514 -32.43 18.67 -2.73
C GLU A 514 -31.27 19.69 -2.80
N THR A 515 -30.03 19.20 -2.87
CA THR A 515 -28.85 20.02 -3.08
C THR A 515 -28.92 20.81 -4.39
N LEU A 516 -29.35 20.19 -5.47
CA LEU A 516 -29.56 20.87 -6.75
C LEU A 516 -30.67 21.92 -6.65
N ASN A 517 -31.75 21.65 -5.90
CA ASN A 517 -32.86 22.55 -5.71
C ASN A 517 -32.50 23.81 -4.87
N SER A 518 -31.43 23.72 -4.07
CA SER A 518 -30.93 24.85 -3.29
C SER A 518 -30.15 25.88 -4.14
N SER A 519 -29.78 25.53 -5.36
CA SER A 519 -29.08 26.43 -6.28
C SER A 519 -30.04 27.42 -6.92
N SER A 520 -29.65 28.69 -6.96
CA SER A 520 -30.41 29.73 -7.67
C SER A 520 -30.39 29.59 -9.19
N LEU A 521 -29.44 28.80 -9.73
CA LEU A 521 -29.30 28.56 -11.16
C LEU A 521 -30.24 27.50 -11.70
N PHE A 522 -30.77 26.61 -10.87
CA PHE A 522 -31.61 25.51 -11.28
C PHE A 522 -33.05 25.63 -10.76
N SER A 523 -34.00 25.19 -11.58
CA SER A 523 -35.42 25.09 -11.20
C SER A 523 -36.05 23.88 -11.90
N ASN A 524 -37.24 23.48 -11.46
CA ASN A 524 -38.05 22.40 -12.03
C ASN A 524 -37.29 21.07 -12.12
N ILE A 525 -36.54 20.69 -11.08
CA ILE A 525 -35.72 19.51 -11.05
C ILE A 525 -36.57 18.24 -10.98
N THR A 526 -36.50 17.42 -12.03
CA THR A 526 -37.26 16.18 -12.16
C THR A 526 -36.33 15.01 -12.46
N VAL A 527 -36.51 13.89 -11.77
CA VAL A 527 -35.84 12.63 -12.07
C VAL A 527 -36.62 11.94 -13.18
N LEU A 528 -36.02 11.84 -14.36
CA LEU A 528 -36.65 11.22 -15.53
C LEU A 528 -36.54 9.71 -15.49
N GLN A 529 -35.38 9.20 -15.04
CA GLN A 529 -35.10 7.77 -14.97
C GLN A 529 -34.30 7.47 -13.72
N LYS A 530 -34.60 6.33 -13.13
CA LYS A 530 -33.88 5.74 -12.01
C LYS A 530 -33.84 4.22 -12.19
N THR A 531 -32.67 3.63 -12.23
CA THR A 531 -32.50 2.19 -12.44
C THR A 531 -31.42 1.66 -11.51
N PHE A 532 -31.74 0.60 -10.78
CA PHE A 532 -30.75 -0.13 -9.99
C PHE A 532 -29.97 -1.06 -10.91
N MET A 533 -28.66 -1.06 -10.79
CA MET A 533 -27.78 -1.95 -11.53
C MET A 533 -26.55 -2.30 -10.69
N VAL A 534 -25.81 -3.28 -11.16
CA VAL A 534 -24.55 -3.68 -10.54
C VAL A 534 -23.41 -3.31 -11.49
N VAL A 535 -22.47 -2.52 -11.01
CA VAL A 535 -21.28 -2.13 -11.76
C VAL A 535 -20.07 -2.49 -10.88
N ASP A 536 -19.15 -3.28 -11.43
CA ASP A 536 -17.95 -3.77 -10.72
C ASP A 536 -18.26 -4.39 -9.35
N GLU A 537 -19.26 -5.28 -9.31
CA GLU A 537 -19.75 -5.97 -8.11
C GLU A 537 -20.37 -5.07 -7.03
N LYS A 538 -20.64 -3.82 -7.33
CA LYS A 538 -21.31 -2.88 -6.43
C LYS A 538 -22.70 -2.56 -6.92
N ASP A 539 -23.66 -2.53 -6.00
CA ASP A 539 -24.98 -2.00 -6.28
C ASP A 539 -24.88 -0.49 -6.50
N VAL A 540 -25.42 0.02 -7.60
CA VAL A 540 -25.43 1.44 -7.95
C VAL A 540 -26.80 1.84 -8.46
N ILE A 541 -27.13 3.13 -8.36
CA ILE A 541 -28.25 3.71 -9.05
C ILE A 541 -27.75 4.48 -10.26
N PHE A 542 -28.22 4.10 -11.43
CA PHE A 542 -28.21 4.98 -12.59
C PHE A 542 -29.38 5.94 -12.51
N PHE A 543 -29.12 7.23 -12.71
CA PHE A 543 -30.16 8.25 -12.73
C PHE A 543 -30.04 9.15 -13.95
N GLU A 544 -31.18 9.71 -14.35
CA GLU A 544 -31.29 10.79 -15.32
C GLU A 544 -32.16 11.90 -14.70
N ILE A 545 -31.57 13.08 -14.53
CA ILE A 545 -32.23 14.25 -13.94
C ILE A 545 -32.29 15.35 -14.97
N LYS A 546 -33.46 15.95 -15.12
CA LYS A 546 -33.69 17.14 -15.94
C LYS A 546 -34.01 18.35 -15.04
N MET A 547 -33.41 19.49 -15.36
CA MET A 547 -33.58 20.75 -14.67
C MET A 547 -33.61 21.91 -15.65
N ASP A 548 -34.32 22.98 -15.32
CA ASP A 548 -34.34 24.21 -16.09
C ASP A 548 -33.27 25.17 -15.57
N ILE A 549 -32.59 25.87 -16.50
CA ILE A 549 -31.56 26.86 -16.14
C ILE A 549 -32.22 28.24 -16.04
N ASN A 550 -32.20 28.81 -14.83
CA ASN A 550 -32.77 30.13 -14.57
C ASN A 550 -31.93 31.23 -15.19
N ARG A 551 -32.58 32.24 -15.80
CA ARG A 551 -31.90 33.48 -16.19
C ARG A 551 -31.72 34.37 -14.99
N GLN A 552 -30.55 34.91 -14.77
CA GLN A 552 -30.24 35.92 -13.74
C GLN A 552 -30.88 37.29 -14.04
N GLN A 553 -32.15 37.34 -14.44
CA GLN A 553 -32.85 38.61 -14.71
C GLN A 553 -33.99 38.93 -13.75
N ASP A 554 -34.21 38.09 -12.73
CA ASP A 554 -35.29 38.32 -11.74
C ASP A 554 -34.72 38.29 -10.30
N ALA A 555 -33.63 39.04 -10.03
CA ALA A 555 -33.15 39.33 -8.69
C ALA A 555 -32.84 40.82 -8.52
#